data_f87b3cc93f766c79510ec0a04ff5efc4
#
_entry.id   f87b3cc93f766c79510ec0a04ff5efc4
#
_cell.length_a   1.000
_cell.length_b   1.000
_cell.length_c   1.000
_cell.angle_alpha   90.00
_cell.angle_beta   90.00
_cell.angle_gamma   90.00
#
_symmetry.space_group_name_H-M   'P 1'
#
loop_
_entity.id
_entity.type
_entity.pdbx_description
1 polymer ?
#
loop_
_entity_poly.entity_id
_entity_poly.type
_entity_poly.pdbx_seq_one_letter_code
_entity_poly.pdbx_strand_id
1 'polypeptide(L)'
;MDNARILCGEWIGSIWFERYVQTIWANDISEQKAAVYKENFGDGYFKLDDIKNINGKNLPFANLSWASFPCQDLSLAGSLGGIHASRSGLVWEWLRVLDEMPNKPKILLLENVLGLLSTNGGDNYRALHMSLVERGYRCGAIVLNASHFVPQSRPRVFVIAVQKECEIPKEIVRNEPAGFIIKWQ
;
A
#
# COMPACT_ATOMS: atom_id res chain seq x y z
N MET A 1 -2.93 -4.78 24.98
CA MET A 1 -2.75 -5.06 23.54
C MET A 1 -2.17 -3.80 22.95
N ASP A 2 -0.92 -3.85 22.51
CA ASP A 2 -0.29 -2.68 21.91
C ASP A 2 -0.96 -2.41 20.56
N ASN A 3 -1.58 -1.23 20.42
CA ASN A 3 -2.19 -0.82 19.17
C ASN A 3 -1.13 -0.81 18.06
N ALA A 4 -1.40 -1.46 16.94
CA ALA A 4 -0.49 -1.43 15.81
C ALA A 4 -0.35 0.02 15.30
N ARG A 5 0.89 0.44 15.03
CA ARG A 5 1.19 1.77 14.50
C ARG A 5 1.18 1.75 12.98
N ILE A 6 0.56 2.74 12.36
CA ILE A 6 0.39 2.82 10.91
C ILE A 6 1.06 4.07 10.32
N LEU A 7 1.76 3.87 9.19
CA LEU A 7 2.13 4.93 8.25
C LEU A 7 1.09 4.94 7.13
N CYS A 8 0.39 6.05 6.94
CA CYS A 8 -0.68 6.15 5.96
C CYS A 8 -0.33 7.16 4.86
N GLY A 9 -0.48 6.76 3.60
CA GLY A 9 -0.32 7.60 2.42
C GLY A 9 -1.63 8.21 1.90
N GLU A 10 -2.78 7.77 2.41
CA GLU A 10 -4.11 8.38 2.19
C GLU A 10 -4.99 8.23 3.43
N TRP A 11 -5.82 9.25 3.68
CA TRP A 11 -6.62 9.40 4.90
C TRP A 11 -7.76 8.39 5.11
N ILE A 12 -8.21 7.71 4.05
CA ILE A 12 -9.30 6.73 4.12
C ILE A 12 -8.96 5.56 5.05
N GLY A 13 -7.69 5.14 5.11
CA GLY A 13 -7.26 4.06 6.00
C GLY A 13 -7.43 4.37 7.49
N SER A 14 -7.31 5.62 7.89
CA SER A 14 -7.38 6.03 9.30
C SER A 14 -8.77 5.75 9.91
N ILE A 15 -9.85 6.04 9.19
CA ILE A 15 -11.24 5.92 9.68
C ILE A 15 -11.61 4.47 10.04
N TRP A 16 -11.13 3.49 9.26
CA TRP A 16 -11.55 2.09 9.43
C TRP A 16 -10.75 1.33 10.48
N PHE A 17 -9.54 1.82 10.79
CA PHE A 17 -8.60 1.11 11.64
C PHE A 17 -8.41 1.70 13.04
N GLU A 18 -8.98 2.89 13.33
CA GLU A 18 -8.80 3.57 14.63
C GLU A 18 -9.03 2.69 15.86
N ARG A 19 -9.92 1.72 15.75
CA ARG A 19 -10.21 0.79 16.85
C ARG A 19 -9.05 -0.19 17.12
N TYR A 20 -8.21 -0.47 16.11
CA TYR A 20 -7.18 -1.52 16.17
C TYR A 20 -5.77 -0.99 15.91
N VAL A 21 -5.66 0.15 15.27
CA VAL A 21 -4.38 0.74 14.88
C VAL A 21 -4.36 2.23 15.17
N GLN A 22 -3.20 2.74 15.56
CA GLN A 22 -2.96 4.16 15.76
C GLN A 22 -2.19 4.73 14.57
N THR A 23 -2.75 5.72 13.88
CA THR A 23 -2.00 6.49 12.89
C THR A 23 -0.95 7.33 13.59
N ILE A 24 0.31 7.18 13.20
CA ILE A 24 1.44 7.91 13.77
C ILE A 24 2.12 8.82 12.76
N TRP A 25 1.81 8.66 11.49
CA TRP A 25 2.28 9.52 10.42
C TRP A 25 1.40 9.33 9.18
N ALA A 26 1.08 10.44 8.52
CA ALA A 26 0.31 10.46 7.27
C ALA A 26 0.90 11.51 6.32
N ASN A 27 0.75 11.29 5.01
CA ASN A 27 1.26 12.20 3.98
C ASN A 27 0.33 12.26 2.78
N ASP A 28 0.14 13.44 2.27
CA ASP A 28 -0.44 13.70 0.94
C ASP A 28 0.12 15.02 0.42
N ILE A 29 0.13 15.20 -0.90
CA ILE A 29 0.54 16.45 -1.56
C ILE A 29 -0.64 17.43 -1.69
N SER A 30 -1.86 16.98 -1.54
CA SER A 30 -3.07 17.78 -1.74
C SER A 30 -3.42 18.59 -0.50
N GLU A 31 -3.43 19.92 -0.62
CA GLU A 31 -3.90 20.82 0.44
C GLU A 31 -5.35 20.57 0.85
N GLN A 32 -6.22 20.24 -0.12
CA GLN A 32 -7.63 19.95 0.15
C GLN A 32 -7.77 18.68 1.02
N LYS A 33 -7.03 17.62 0.69
CA LYS A 33 -7.03 16.39 1.50
C LYS A 33 -6.40 16.64 2.86
N ALA A 34 -5.36 17.44 2.94
CA ALA A 34 -4.73 17.84 4.19
C ALA A 34 -5.72 18.57 5.12
N ALA A 35 -6.50 19.50 4.59
CA ALA A 35 -7.51 20.21 5.35
C ALA A 35 -8.57 19.26 5.93
N VAL A 36 -9.10 18.35 5.08
CA VAL A 36 -10.08 17.35 5.54
C VAL A 36 -9.48 16.39 6.57
N TYR A 37 -8.23 15.96 6.37
CA TYR A 37 -7.56 15.09 7.34
C TYR A 37 -7.42 15.76 8.70
N LYS A 38 -6.92 17.00 8.71
CA LYS A 38 -6.69 17.76 9.95
C LYS A 38 -7.98 18.05 10.71
N GLU A 39 -9.06 18.32 9.99
CA GLU A 39 -10.39 18.54 10.59
C GLU A 39 -10.90 17.30 11.33
N ASN A 40 -10.63 16.10 10.82
CA ASN A 40 -11.15 14.85 11.38
C ASN A 40 -10.19 14.20 12.38
N PHE A 41 -8.87 14.34 12.22
CA PHE A 41 -7.85 13.59 12.97
C PHE A 41 -6.81 14.47 13.65
N GLY A 42 -6.92 15.79 13.51
CA GLY A 42 -5.90 16.73 13.98
C GLY A 42 -4.68 16.80 13.05
N ASP A 43 -3.77 17.72 13.35
CA ASP A 43 -2.62 18.02 12.49
C ASP A 43 -1.30 17.35 12.93
N GLY A 44 -1.28 16.74 14.12
CA GLY A 44 -0.07 16.26 14.79
C GLY A 44 0.73 15.19 14.02
N TYR A 45 0.09 14.47 13.10
CA TYR A 45 0.70 13.34 12.37
C TYR A 45 0.72 13.54 10.87
N PHE A 46 0.17 14.64 10.35
CA PHE A 46 0.03 14.86 8.92
C PHE A 46 1.16 15.73 8.36
N LYS A 47 1.83 15.24 7.31
CA LYS A 47 2.84 15.94 6.54
C LYS A 47 2.27 16.29 5.16
N LEU A 48 2.01 17.56 4.91
CA LEU A 48 1.70 18.07 3.56
C LEU A 48 3.01 18.23 2.80
N ASP A 49 3.32 17.30 1.92
CA ASP A 49 4.54 17.31 1.12
C ASP A 49 4.45 16.27 -0.02
N ASP A 50 5.27 16.42 -1.06
CA ASP A 50 5.45 15.37 -2.06
C ASP A 50 6.23 14.20 -1.42
N ILE A 51 5.79 12.96 -1.64
CA ILE A 51 6.46 11.76 -1.15
C ILE A 51 7.93 11.68 -1.63
N LYS A 52 8.27 12.31 -2.74
CA LYS A 52 9.64 12.41 -3.26
C LYS A 52 10.57 13.14 -2.30
N ASN A 53 10.04 14.06 -1.51
CA ASN A 53 10.80 14.83 -0.52
C ASN A 53 10.88 14.12 0.84
N ILE A 54 10.14 13.02 1.02
CA ILE A 54 10.13 12.30 2.29
C ILE A 54 11.38 11.44 2.39
N ASN A 55 12.10 11.61 3.52
CA ASN A 55 13.23 10.77 3.88
C ASN A 55 12.78 9.69 4.87
N GLY A 56 12.83 8.43 4.45
CA GLY A 56 12.39 7.30 5.26
C GLY A 56 13.18 7.11 6.56
N LYS A 57 14.42 7.60 6.63
CA LYS A 57 15.26 7.55 7.85
C LYS A 57 14.67 8.35 9.01
N ASN A 58 13.87 9.37 8.68
CA ASN A 58 13.27 10.27 9.67
C ASN A 58 11.86 9.83 10.09
N LEU A 59 11.33 8.76 9.50
CA LEU A 59 10.00 8.28 9.84
C LEU A 59 9.98 7.47 11.13
N PRO A 60 8.91 7.57 11.91
CA PRO A 60 8.76 6.76 13.11
C PRO A 60 8.59 5.28 12.75
N PHE A 61 8.97 4.39 13.67
CA PHE A 61 8.70 2.96 13.49
C PHE A 61 7.19 2.69 13.48
N ALA A 62 6.74 1.95 12.47
CA ALA A 62 5.36 1.50 12.31
C ALA A 62 5.29 -0.01 12.03
N ASN A 63 4.23 -0.66 12.48
CA ASN A 63 3.97 -2.07 12.20
C ASN A 63 3.35 -2.27 10.82
N LEU A 64 2.56 -1.29 10.36
CA LEU A 64 1.82 -1.32 9.11
C LEU A 64 2.12 -0.04 8.31
N SER A 65 2.34 -0.19 7.02
CA SER A 65 2.33 0.92 6.07
C SER A 65 1.18 0.74 5.09
N TRP A 66 0.34 1.76 4.98
CA TRP A 66 -0.75 1.84 4.02
C TRP A 66 -0.41 2.81 2.90
N ALA A 67 -0.64 2.42 1.64
CA ALA A 67 -0.50 3.30 0.49
C ALA A 67 -1.71 3.16 -0.44
N SER A 68 -2.14 4.30 -0.98
CA SER A 68 -3.12 4.37 -2.06
C SER A 68 -2.65 5.46 -3.02
N PHE A 69 -2.43 5.12 -4.28
CA PHE A 69 -1.90 6.05 -5.28
C PHE A 69 -2.61 5.85 -6.62
N PRO A 70 -2.62 6.88 -7.50
CA PRO A 70 -3.24 6.79 -8.81
C PRO A 70 -2.66 5.66 -9.66
N CYS A 71 -3.51 4.93 -10.39
CA CYS A 71 -3.10 3.81 -11.25
C CYS A 71 -2.15 4.26 -12.40
N GLN A 72 -2.23 5.53 -12.80
CA GLN A 72 -1.41 6.10 -13.86
C GLN A 72 0.09 6.14 -13.48
N ASP A 73 0.40 6.13 -12.20
CA ASP A 73 1.76 6.18 -11.68
C ASP A 73 2.46 4.81 -11.61
N LEU A 74 1.80 3.76 -12.07
CA LEU A 74 2.37 2.42 -12.22
C LEU A 74 3.06 2.20 -13.56
N SER A 75 3.29 3.27 -14.36
CA SER A 75 3.92 3.11 -15.66
C SER A 75 5.32 2.50 -15.53
N LEU A 76 5.45 1.32 -16.08
CA LEU A 76 6.74 0.64 -16.29
C LEU A 76 7.50 1.35 -17.42
N ALA A 77 7.94 2.57 -17.19
CA ALA A 77 8.91 3.21 -18.08
C ALA A 77 10.27 2.56 -17.84
N GLY A 78 10.52 1.46 -18.51
CA GLY A 78 11.80 0.78 -18.45
C GLY A 78 11.66 -0.76 -18.37
N SER A 79 12.25 -1.43 -19.32
CA SER A 79 12.33 -2.88 -19.45
C SER A 79 12.59 -3.61 -18.12
N LEU A 80 12.24 -4.89 -18.10
CA LEU A 80 12.48 -5.94 -17.08
C LEU A 80 13.92 -5.99 -16.49
N GLY A 81 14.54 -4.88 -16.24
CA GLY A 81 15.88 -4.75 -15.66
C GLY A 81 15.85 -4.57 -14.15
N GLY A 82 15.56 -5.64 -13.40
CA GLY A 82 15.82 -5.75 -11.94
C GLY A 82 15.51 -4.52 -11.07
N ILE A 83 15.89 -4.58 -9.80
CA ILE A 83 15.73 -3.55 -8.75
C ILE A 83 16.34 -2.17 -9.13
N HIS A 84 17.22 -2.11 -10.12
CA HIS A 84 18.02 -0.93 -10.49
C HIS A 84 17.51 -0.18 -11.73
N ALA A 85 16.42 -0.62 -12.38
CA ALA A 85 15.82 0.14 -13.47
C ALA A 85 15.17 1.41 -12.91
N SER A 86 15.40 2.56 -13.57
CA SER A 86 14.75 3.82 -13.20
C SER A 86 13.24 3.66 -13.39
N ARG A 87 12.53 3.45 -12.30
CA ARG A 87 11.07 3.31 -12.27
C ARG A 87 10.49 4.63 -11.85
N SER A 88 9.62 5.22 -12.68
CA SER A 88 8.87 6.42 -12.34
C SER A 88 7.51 6.04 -11.76
N GLY A 89 7.04 6.82 -10.81
CA GLY A 89 5.72 6.67 -10.23
C GLY A 89 5.73 6.62 -8.70
N LEU A 90 4.61 7.00 -8.10
CA LEU A 90 4.48 7.17 -6.64
C LEU A 90 4.68 5.86 -5.86
N VAL A 91 4.33 4.72 -6.44
CA VAL A 91 4.57 3.42 -5.80
C VAL A 91 6.06 3.16 -5.57
N TRP A 92 6.91 3.58 -6.50
CA TRP A 92 8.36 3.38 -6.39
C TRP A 92 8.97 4.33 -5.38
N GLU A 93 8.43 5.54 -5.26
CA GLU A 93 8.80 6.48 -4.20
C GLU A 93 8.39 5.97 -2.82
N TRP A 94 7.19 5.39 -2.70
CA TRP A 94 6.79 4.72 -1.47
C TRP A 94 7.73 3.56 -1.11
N LEU A 95 8.11 2.71 -2.07
CA LEU A 95 9.07 1.64 -1.85
C LEU A 95 10.48 2.17 -1.50
N ARG A 96 10.91 3.29 -2.10
CA ARG A 96 12.14 3.98 -1.73
C ARG A 96 12.12 4.41 -0.26
N VAL A 97 11.05 5.09 0.14
CA VAL A 97 10.87 5.51 1.53
C VAL A 97 10.94 4.32 2.50
N LEU A 98 10.28 3.21 2.15
CA LEU A 98 10.34 1.98 2.95
C LEU A 98 11.78 1.39 3.02
N ASP A 99 12.53 1.47 1.92
CA ASP A 99 13.91 0.98 1.88
C ASP A 99 14.86 1.84 2.72
N GLU A 100 14.57 3.14 2.85
CA GLU A 100 15.33 4.07 3.68
C GLU A 100 15.04 3.92 5.18
N MET A 101 13.89 3.33 5.56
CA MET A 101 13.53 3.16 6.97
C MET A 101 14.50 2.21 7.68
N PRO A 102 15.00 2.57 8.88
CA PRO A 102 15.85 1.67 9.68
C PRO A 102 15.16 0.36 10.04
N ASN A 103 13.86 0.41 10.29
CA ASN A 103 13.03 -0.75 10.58
C ASN A 103 11.80 -0.72 9.68
N LYS A 104 11.76 -1.66 8.74
CA LYS A 104 10.64 -1.76 7.79
C LYS A 104 9.37 -2.24 8.49
N PRO A 105 8.18 -1.73 8.09
CA PRO A 105 6.90 -2.21 8.61
C PRO A 105 6.73 -3.71 8.37
N LYS A 106 6.14 -4.40 9.33
CA LYS A 106 5.87 -5.85 9.22
C LYS A 106 4.82 -6.17 8.18
N ILE A 107 3.88 -5.25 7.98
CA ILE A 107 2.75 -5.40 7.05
C ILE A 107 2.72 -4.19 6.13
N LEU A 108 2.56 -4.45 4.84
CA LEU A 108 2.31 -3.44 3.82
C LEU A 108 0.94 -3.68 3.24
N LEU A 109 0.15 -2.63 3.12
CA LEU A 109 -1.18 -2.67 2.53
C LEU A 109 -1.27 -1.58 1.46
N LEU A 110 -1.65 -1.99 0.25
CA LEU A 110 -1.77 -1.10 -0.89
C LEU A 110 -3.14 -1.25 -1.50
N GLU A 111 -3.83 -0.13 -1.68
CA GLU A 111 -5.12 -0.07 -2.37
C GLU A 111 -4.95 0.51 -3.77
N ASN A 112 -5.66 -0.07 -4.74
CA ASN A 112 -5.70 0.45 -6.10
C ASN A 112 -6.98 0.03 -6.84
N VAL A 113 -7.17 0.54 -8.05
CA VAL A 113 -8.25 0.12 -8.95
C VAL A 113 -7.93 -1.21 -9.61
N LEU A 114 -8.94 -1.89 -10.17
CA LEU A 114 -8.78 -3.17 -10.87
C LEU A 114 -7.76 -3.12 -12.02
N GLY A 115 -7.56 -1.94 -12.60
CA GLY A 115 -6.54 -1.72 -13.64
C GLY A 115 -5.14 -2.16 -13.24
N LEU A 116 -4.79 -2.17 -11.95
CA LEU A 116 -3.52 -2.71 -11.47
C LEU A 116 -3.28 -4.16 -11.94
N LEU A 117 -4.33 -4.98 -11.96
CA LEU A 117 -4.25 -6.40 -12.34
C LEU A 117 -4.36 -6.63 -13.84
N SER A 118 -5.02 -5.73 -14.57
CA SER A 118 -5.41 -5.97 -15.98
C SER A 118 -4.62 -5.17 -16.99
N THR A 119 -4.17 -3.97 -16.63
CA THR A 119 -3.42 -3.12 -17.56
C THR A 119 -2.08 -3.76 -17.93
N ASN A 120 -1.71 -3.68 -19.20
CA ASN A 120 -0.49 -4.28 -19.76
C ASN A 120 -0.38 -5.79 -19.48
N GLY A 121 -1.48 -6.54 -19.57
CA GLY A 121 -1.47 -7.97 -19.33
C GLY A 121 -1.12 -8.38 -17.89
N GLY A 122 -1.23 -7.46 -16.93
CA GLY A 122 -0.89 -7.70 -15.52
C GLY A 122 0.56 -7.40 -15.15
N ASP A 123 1.35 -6.86 -16.06
CA ASP A 123 2.77 -6.59 -15.80
C ASP A 123 2.99 -5.57 -14.67
N ASN A 124 2.05 -4.63 -14.50
CA ASN A 124 2.11 -3.67 -13.39
C ASN A 124 2.04 -4.38 -12.02
N TYR A 125 1.10 -5.30 -11.86
CA TYR A 125 0.99 -6.09 -10.64
C TYR A 125 2.20 -7.01 -10.47
N ARG A 126 2.65 -7.65 -11.55
CA ARG A 126 3.85 -8.52 -11.51
C ARG A 126 5.07 -7.76 -11.02
N ALA A 127 5.32 -6.56 -11.54
CA ALA A 127 6.46 -5.73 -11.13
C ALA A 127 6.39 -5.33 -9.66
N LEU A 128 5.20 -4.92 -9.19
CA LEU A 128 4.97 -4.63 -7.78
C LEU A 128 5.19 -5.88 -6.91
N HIS A 129 4.60 -7.02 -7.28
CA HIS A 129 4.74 -8.29 -6.57
C HIS A 129 6.21 -8.68 -6.42
N MET A 130 6.97 -8.69 -7.52
CA MET A 130 8.39 -9.03 -7.51
C MET A 130 9.18 -8.08 -6.62
N SER A 131 8.91 -6.78 -6.69
CA SER A 131 9.58 -5.78 -5.84
C SER A 131 9.32 -5.98 -4.35
N LEU A 132 8.14 -6.43 -3.95
CA LEU A 132 7.81 -6.76 -2.57
C LEU A 132 8.50 -8.05 -2.12
N VAL A 133 8.51 -9.07 -2.98
CA VAL A 133 9.20 -10.36 -2.70
C VAL A 133 10.70 -10.16 -2.52
N GLU A 134 11.33 -9.35 -3.38
CA GLU A 134 12.77 -9.00 -3.29
C GLU A 134 13.12 -8.28 -1.96
N ARG A 135 12.15 -7.54 -1.40
CA ARG A 135 12.29 -6.85 -0.10
C ARG A 135 12.00 -7.74 1.11
N GLY A 136 11.78 -9.05 0.89
CA GLY A 136 11.56 -10.01 1.97
C GLY A 136 10.11 -10.15 2.42
N TYR A 137 9.13 -9.73 1.60
CA TYR A 137 7.71 -9.91 1.91
C TYR A 137 7.12 -11.11 1.18
N ARG A 138 6.14 -11.75 1.81
CA ARG A 138 5.17 -12.63 1.15
C ARG A 138 3.94 -11.79 0.84
N CYS A 139 3.46 -11.80 -0.38
CA CYS A 139 2.35 -10.95 -0.77
C CYS A 139 1.29 -11.68 -1.58
N GLY A 140 0.07 -11.21 -1.47
CA GLY A 140 -1.08 -11.62 -2.24
C GLY A 140 -1.99 -10.44 -2.52
N ALA A 141 -2.94 -10.63 -3.43
CA ALA A 141 -3.93 -9.61 -3.74
C ALA A 141 -5.34 -10.17 -3.56
N ILE A 142 -6.24 -9.32 -3.08
CA ILE A 142 -7.67 -9.60 -3.00
C ILE A 142 -8.43 -8.49 -3.72
N VAL A 143 -9.58 -8.83 -4.28
CA VAL A 143 -10.52 -7.86 -4.85
C VAL A 143 -11.73 -7.79 -3.93
N LEU A 144 -12.03 -6.58 -3.47
CA LEU A 144 -13.23 -6.31 -2.68
C LEU A 144 -14.08 -5.27 -3.37
N ASN A 145 -15.39 -5.45 -3.36
CA ASN A 145 -16.33 -4.43 -3.79
C ASN A 145 -17.01 -3.83 -2.55
N ALA A 146 -17.02 -2.51 -2.47
CA ALA A 146 -17.71 -1.78 -1.40
C ALA A 146 -19.20 -2.17 -1.27
N SER A 147 -19.83 -2.66 -2.34
CA SER A 147 -21.23 -3.12 -2.36
C SER A 147 -21.51 -4.27 -1.37
N HIS A 148 -20.48 -4.96 -0.88
CA HIS A 148 -20.65 -5.95 0.20
C HIS A 148 -20.87 -5.32 1.58
N PHE A 149 -20.64 -4.01 1.73
CA PHE A 149 -20.65 -3.31 3.01
C PHE A 149 -21.54 -2.07 3.01
N VAL A 150 -21.65 -1.39 1.87
CA VAL A 150 -22.39 -0.12 1.70
C VAL A 150 -23.10 -0.11 0.35
N PRO A 151 -24.16 0.71 0.15
CA PRO A 151 -24.91 0.80 -1.10
C PRO A 151 -24.13 1.58 -2.19
N GLN A 152 -22.88 1.18 -2.43
CA GLN A 152 -22.00 1.76 -3.45
C GLN A 152 -21.23 0.67 -4.16
N SER A 153 -21.29 0.56 -5.46
CA SER A 153 -20.43 -0.32 -6.24
C SER A 153 -19.08 0.38 -6.47
N ARG A 154 -18.03 -0.13 -5.79
CA ARG A 154 -16.65 0.39 -5.87
C ARG A 154 -15.66 -0.77 -5.72
N PRO A 155 -15.38 -1.51 -6.78
CA PRO A 155 -14.39 -2.59 -6.73
C PRO A 155 -12.97 -2.04 -6.59
N ARG A 156 -12.18 -2.63 -5.70
CA ARG A 156 -10.78 -2.27 -5.44
C ARG A 156 -9.92 -3.50 -5.25
N VAL A 157 -8.67 -3.36 -5.64
CA VAL A 157 -7.61 -4.34 -5.37
C VAL A 157 -6.90 -3.91 -4.10
N PHE A 158 -6.72 -4.85 -3.18
CA PHE A 158 -5.87 -4.69 -2.02
C PHE A 158 -4.71 -5.68 -2.13
N VAL A 159 -3.50 -5.15 -2.20
CA VAL A 159 -2.27 -5.94 -2.14
C VAL A 159 -1.80 -5.93 -0.69
N ILE A 160 -1.70 -7.12 -0.11
CA ILE A 160 -1.28 -7.32 1.28
C ILE A 160 0.08 -8.02 1.24
N ALA A 161 1.07 -7.43 1.88
CA ALA A 161 2.39 -8.01 1.99
C ALA A 161 2.81 -8.10 3.45
N VAL A 162 3.34 -9.25 3.86
CA VAL A 162 3.76 -9.53 5.23
C VAL A 162 5.20 -10.00 5.20
N GLN A 163 6.05 -9.47 6.09
CA GLN A 163 7.45 -9.90 6.19
C GLN A 163 7.54 -11.42 6.35
N LYS A 164 8.51 -12.05 5.72
CA LYS A 164 8.66 -13.53 5.69
C LYS A 164 8.82 -14.12 7.09
N GLU A 165 9.39 -13.37 8.00
CA GLU A 165 9.67 -13.76 9.38
C GLU A 165 8.41 -13.71 10.27
N CYS A 166 7.35 -13.03 9.83
CA CYS A 166 6.12 -12.94 10.59
C CYS A 166 5.29 -14.21 10.42
N GLU A 167 4.75 -14.72 11.50
CA GLU A 167 3.74 -15.77 11.44
C GLU A 167 2.44 -15.22 10.86
N ILE A 168 1.85 -15.96 9.94
CA ILE A 168 0.56 -15.67 9.34
C ILE A 168 -0.40 -16.79 9.75
N PRO A 169 -1.61 -16.46 10.27
CA PRO A 169 -2.61 -17.47 10.60
C PRO A 169 -2.87 -18.38 9.40
N LYS A 170 -2.90 -19.70 9.64
CA LYS A 170 -3.05 -20.71 8.57
C LYS A 170 -4.34 -20.55 7.79
N GLU A 171 -5.35 -20.00 8.42
CA GLU A 171 -6.70 -19.77 7.87
C GLU A 171 -6.69 -18.74 6.71
N ILE A 172 -5.70 -17.83 6.69
CA ILE A 172 -5.56 -16.81 5.65
C ILE A 172 -4.43 -17.11 4.65
N VAL A 173 -3.69 -18.19 4.86
CA VAL A 173 -2.65 -18.65 3.92
C VAL A 173 -3.24 -19.74 3.02
N ARG A 174 -3.14 -19.54 1.70
CA ARG A 174 -3.41 -20.58 0.72
C ARG A 174 -2.11 -20.99 0.05
N ASN A 175 -1.83 -22.29 0.04
CA ASN A 175 -0.68 -22.86 -0.66
C ASN A 175 -0.97 -23.06 -2.16
N GLU A 176 -2.23 -23.01 -2.56
CA GLU A 176 -2.65 -23.09 -3.95
C GLU A 176 -3.09 -21.72 -4.45
N PRO A 177 -2.90 -21.41 -5.74
CA PRO A 177 -3.47 -20.23 -6.35
C PRO A 177 -4.96 -20.19 -6.00
N ALA A 178 -5.43 -19.11 -5.41
CA ALA A 178 -6.86 -18.95 -5.18
C ALA A 178 -7.54 -19.15 -6.53
N GLY A 179 -8.54 -20.03 -6.61
CA GLY A 179 -9.32 -20.29 -7.82
C GLY A 179 -10.14 -19.09 -8.29
N PHE A 180 -9.91 -17.91 -7.74
CA PHE A 180 -10.22 -16.61 -8.29
C PHE A 180 -9.06 -16.08 -9.13
N ILE A 181 -8.65 -16.89 -10.08
CA ILE A 181 -8.19 -16.31 -11.33
C ILE A 181 -9.45 -15.68 -11.88
N ILE A 182 -9.49 -14.35 -11.92
CA ILE A 182 -10.45 -13.64 -12.74
C ILE A 182 -10.29 -14.27 -14.12
N LYS A 183 -11.22 -15.14 -14.52
CA LYS A 183 -11.34 -15.55 -15.90
C LYS A 183 -11.82 -14.30 -16.61
N TRP A 184 -10.90 -13.59 -17.20
CA TRP A 184 -11.20 -12.51 -18.13
C TRP A 184 -11.84 -13.18 -19.35
N GLN A 185 -13.16 -12.97 -19.50
CA GLN A 185 -13.84 -13.16 -20.78
C GLN A 185 -13.71 -11.87 -21.57
#